data_348ef3f0030ab8d17652c5f6b5a748ca
#
_entry.id   348ef3f0030ab8d17652c5f6b5a748ca
#
_cell.length_a   1.000
_cell.length_b   1.000
_cell.length_c   1.000
_cell.angle_alpha   90.00
_cell.angle_beta   90.00
_cell.angle_gamma   90.00
#
_symmetry.space_group_name_H-M   'P 1'
#
loop_
_entity.id
_entity.type
_entity.pdbx_description
1 polymer ?
#
loop_
_entity_poly.entity_id
_entity_poly.type
_entity_poly.pdbx_seq_one_letter_code
_entity_poly.pdbx_strand_id
1 'polypeptide(L)'
;MATNIHDYLAEFDDIPGTRVYTTARARKGYWLNQFAMSLMKAENRKRWLADERASLKDWPMTDEQKEALLARDYNRLLDLGGNIYFLAKVFSTDGKSFVQAVSTMTGMSVEDYQKMMIAGGRSPEGVRSIKGGN
;
A
#
# COMPACT_ATOMS: atom_id res chain seq x y z
N MET A 1 0.55 -17.39 32.02
CA MET A 1 0.72 -18.07 30.72
C MET A 1 1.25 -17.08 29.70
N ALA A 2 2.22 -17.49 28.92
CA ALA A 2 2.71 -16.65 27.83
C ALA A 2 1.67 -16.57 26.71
N THR A 3 1.37 -15.35 26.24
CA THR A 3 0.50 -15.15 25.09
C THR A 3 1.26 -15.56 23.81
N ASN A 4 0.62 -16.34 22.96
CA ASN A 4 1.17 -16.61 21.65
C ASN A 4 1.11 -15.32 20.84
N ILE A 5 2.27 -14.80 20.45
CA ILE A 5 2.37 -13.54 19.71
C ILE A 5 1.62 -13.59 18.37
N HIS A 6 1.59 -14.73 17.72
CA HIS A 6 0.89 -14.88 16.44
C HIS A 6 -0.62 -14.78 16.61
N ASP A 7 -1.16 -15.39 17.66
CA ASP A 7 -2.59 -15.28 17.96
C ASP A 7 -2.97 -13.86 18.34
N TYR A 8 -2.12 -13.21 19.14
CA TYR A 8 -2.32 -11.81 19.51
C TYR A 8 -2.30 -10.89 18.28
N LEU A 9 -1.34 -11.05 17.39
CA LEU A 9 -1.22 -10.23 16.19
C LEU A 9 -2.33 -10.50 15.17
N ALA A 10 -2.88 -11.72 15.13
CA ALA A 10 -3.97 -12.04 14.21
C ALA A 10 -5.22 -11.20 14.45
N GLU A 11 -5.44 -10.71 15.67
CA GLU A 11 -6.56 -9.83 15.95
C GLU A 11 -6.45 -8.48 15.25
N PHE A 12 -5.23 -8.00 15.00
CA PHE A 12 -5.01 -6.74 14.28
C PHE A 12 -5.34 -6.83 12.78
N ASP A 13 -5.38 -8.03 12.23
CA ASP A 13 -5.78 -8.22 10.83
C ASP A 13 -7.28 -7.98 10.62
N ASP A 14 -8.05 -7.96 11.69
CA ASP A 14 -9.50 -7.77 11.64
C ASP A 14 -9.96 -6.35 12.00
N ILE A 15 -9.06 -5.40 12.03
CA ILE A 15 -9.41 -3.99 12.26
C ILE A 15 -10.00 -3.42 10.96
N PRO A 16 -11.28 -3.01 10.96
CA PRO A 16 -11.93 -2.50 9.76
C PRO A 16 -11.20 -1.30 9.15
N GLY A 17 -11.03 -1.35 7.83
CA GLY A 17 -10.45 -0.25 7.06
C GLY A 17 -8.95 -0.06 7.23
N THR A 18 -8.25 -0.97 7.91
CA THR A 18 -6.82 -0.83 8.15
C THR A 18 -6.05 -2.12 7.84
N ARG A 19 -4.74 -1.98 7.65
CA ARG A 19 -3.79 -3.08 7.47
C ARG A 19 -2.58 -2.81 8.34
N VAL A 20 -2.40 -3.59 9.39
CA VAL A 20 -1.24 -3.43 10.28
C VAL A 20 0.00 -3.99 9.59
N TYR A 21 1.06 -3.20 9.58
CA TYR A 21 2.34 -3.59 8.99
C TYR A 21 3.11 -4.47 9.97
N THR A 22 3.08 -5.78 9.74
CA THR A 22 3.72 -6.78 10.60
C THR A 22 5.10 -7.18 10.05
N THR A 23 5.89 -7.89 10.87
CA THR A 23 7.17 -8.47 10.43
C THR A 23 6.99 -9.39 9.23
N ALA A 24 5.91 -10.17 9.19
CA ALA A 24 5.60 -11.04 8.06
C ALA A 24 5.39 -10.24 6.78
N ARG A 25 4.66 -9.12 6.85
CA ARG A 25 4.47 -8.22 5.71
C ARG A 25 5.77 -7.55 5.29
N ALA A 26 6.60 -7.13 6.27
CA ALA A 26 7.91 -6.56 5.99
C ALA A 26 8.82 -7.51 5.19
N ARG A 27 8.83 -8.78 5.57
CA ARG A 27 9.58 -9.81 4.85
C ARG A 27 9.04 -10.04 3.44
N LYS A 28 7.73 -10.18 3.32
CA LYS A 28 7.05 -10.39 2.04
C LYS A 28 7.31 -9.25 1.06
N GLY A 29 7.26 -8.02 1.55
CA GLY A 29 7.40 -6.81 0.75
C GLY A 29 8.80 -6.23 0.66
N TYR A 30 9.83 -6.93 1.11
CA TYR A 30 11.18 -6.38 1.19
C TYR A 30 11.63 -5.75 -0.13
N TRP A 31 11.58 -6.50 -1.23
CA TRP A 31 12.04 -6.00 -2.52
C TRP A 31 11.12 -4.96 -3.12
N LEU A 32 9.82 -5.08 -2.89
CA LEU A 32 8.85 -4.04 -3.25
C LEU A 32 9.21 -2.71 -2.58
N ASN A 33 9.49 -2.73 -1.28
CA ASN A 33 9.85 -1.54 -0.52
C ASN A 33 11.22 -1.01 -0.94
N GLN A 34 12.19 -1.87 -1.24
CA GLN A 34 13.50 -1.45 -1.76
C GLN A 34 13.37 -0.77 -3.11
N PHE A 35 12.53 -1.30 -3.99
CA PHE A 35 12.24 -0.64 -5.27
C PHE A 35 11.68 0.76 -5.04
N ALA A 36 10.64 0.88 -4.20
CA ALA A 36 10.05 2.18 -3.89
C ALA A 36 11.09 3.17 -3.34
N MET A 37 11.95 2.72 -2.43
CA MET A 37 13.04 3.53 -1.89
C MET A 37 14.05 3.96 -2.95
N SER A 38 14.27 3.15 -3.98
CA SER A 38 15.19 3.49 -5.07
C SER A 38 14.76 4.76 -5.81
N LEU A 39 13.47 5.07 -5.79
CA LEU A 39 12.90 6.27 -6.42
C LEU A 39 13.23 7.58 -5.69
N MET A 40 13.95 7.53 -4.58
CA MET A 40 14.53 8.72 -3.95
C MET A 40 15.57 9.37 -4.84
N LYS A 41 16.23 8.60 -5.71
CA LYS A 41 17.24 9.12 -6.64
C LYS A 41 16.59 9.52 -7.96
N ALA A 42 16.91 10.73 -8.43
CA ALA A 42 16.35 11.28 -9.66
C ALA A 42 16.60 10.40 -10.90
N GLU A 43 17.77 9.79 -11.00
CA GLU A 43 18.12 8.89 -12.11
C GLU A 43 17.23 7.64 -12.14
N ASN A 44 16.88 7.10 -10.97
CA ASN A 44 15.97 5.96 -10.87
C ASN A 44 14.53 6.33 -11.24
N ARG A 45 14.09 7.53 -10.85
CA ARG A 45 12.78 8.05 -11.28
C ARG A 45 12.70 8.20 -12.80
N LYS A 46 13.73 8.75 -13.41
CA LYS A 46 13.80 8.90 -14.87
C LYS A 46 13.71 7.54 -15.58
N ARG A 47 14.44 6.57 -15.08
CA ARG A 47 14.42 5.20 -15.63
C ARG A 47 13.03 4.57 -15.50
N TRP A 48 12.42 4.72 -14.34
CA TRP A 48 11.09 4.21 -14.08
C TRP A 48 10.05 4.83 -15.02
N LEU A 49 10.02 6.14 -15.13
CA LEU A 49 9.08 6.85 -15.99
C LEU A 49 9.30 6.59 -17.48
N ALA A 50 10.53 6.29 -17.88
CA ALA A 50 10.86 6.01 -19.28
C ALA A 50 10.29 4.65 -19.74
N ASP A 51 10.41 3.62 -18.89
CA ASP A 51 9.88 2.28 -19.15
C ASP A 51 9.68 1.54 -17.83
N GLU A 52 8.46 1.59 -17.35
CA GLU A 52 8.10 1.01 -16.05
C GLU A 52 8.34 -0.50 -16.01
N ARG A 53 7.89 -1.21 -17.02
CA ARG A 53 8.00 -2.66 -17.07
C ARG A 53 9.46 -3.12 -17.15
N ALA A 54 10.26 -2.48 -17.97
CA ALA A 54 11.68 -2.79 -18.07
C ALA A 54 12.42 -2.48 -16.76
N SER A 55 12.04 -1.40 -16.07
CA SER A 55 12.63 -1.03 -14.77
C SER A 55 12.42 -2.09 -13.70
N LEU A 56 11.35 -2.88 -13.78
CA LEU A 56 11.03 -3.92 -12.80
C LEU A 56 11.69 -5.27 -13.11
N LYS A 57 12.22 -5.43 -14.32
CA LYS A 57 12.68 -6.73 -14.82
C LYS A 57 13.70 -7.41 -13.89
N ASP A 58 14.68 -6.66 -13.41
CA ASP A 58 15.80 -7.20 -12.63
C ASP A 58 15.53 -7.18 -11.11
N TRP A 59 14.39 -6.67 -10.67
CA TRP A 59 14.03 -6.67 -9.27
C TRP A 59 13.45 -8.02 -8.87
N PRO A 60 13.93 -8.62 -7.77
CA PRO A 60 13.45 -9.93 -7.31
C PRO A 60 12.11 -9.83 -6.57
N MET A 61 11.18 -9.08 -7.13
CA MET A 61 9.79 -9.02 -6.68
C MET A 61 8.98 -10.15 -7.30
N THR A 62 7.86 -10.50 -6.68
CA THR A 62 6.90 -11.41 -7.29
C THR A 62 6.23 -10.74 -8.48
N ASP A 63 5.71 -11.55 -9.41
CA ASP A 63 4.96 -11.02 -10.55
C ASP A 63 3.73 -10.23 -10.10
N GLU A 64 3.05 -10.70 -9.04
CA GLU A 64 1.92 -9.98 -8.44
C GLU A 64 2.31 -8.58 -7.96
N GLN A 65 3.47 -8.46 -7.29
CA GLN A 65 3.96 -7.16 -6.83
C GLN A 65 4.27 -6.23 -8.02
N LYS A 66 4.89 -6.76 -9.05
CA LYS A 66 5.21 -5.99 -10.27
C LYS A 66 3.94 -5.49 -10.97
N GLU A 67 2.98 -6.37 -11.16
CA GLU A 67 1.72 -6.00 -11.81
C GLU A 67 0.92 -5.00 -10.98
N ALA A 68 0.90 -5.13 -9.66
CA ALA A 68 0.25 -4.16 -8.78
C ALA A 68 0.91 -2.77 -8.86
N LEU A 69 2.25 -2.72 -8.98
CA LEU A 69 2.97 -1.45 -9.20
C LEU A 69 2.59 -0.80 -10.53
N LEU A 70 2.57 -1.59 -11.60
CA LEU A 70 2.21 -1.10 -12.93
C LEU A 70 0.78 -0.58 -12.97
N ALA A 71 -0.12 -1.21 -12.24
CA ALA A 71 -1.52 -0.81 -12.12
C ALA A 71 -1.75 0.33 -11.12
N ARG A 72 -0.74 0.69 -10.31
CA ARG A 72 -0.89 1.63 -9.18
C ARG A 72 -2.01 1.18 -8.22
N ASP A 73 -2.15 -0.13 -8.04
CA ASP A 73 -3.11 -0.72 -7.10
C ASP A 73 -2.52 -0.71 -5.69
N TYR A 74 -2.67 0.41 -5.00
CA TYR A 74 -2.07 0.61 -3.68
C TYR A 74 -2.68 -0.30 -2.62
N ASN A 75 -3.96 -0.62 -2.71
CA ASN A 75 -4.58 -1.60 -1.81
C ASN A 75 -3.91 -2.96 -1.94
N ARG A 76 -3.72 -3.41 -3.17
CA ARG A 76 -3.03 -4.67 -3.46
C ARG A 76 -1.58 -4.63 -3.01
N LEU A 77 -0.89 -3.50 -3.23
CA LEU A 77 0.50 -3.33 -2.80
C LEU A 77 0.64 -3.43 -1.28
N LEU A 78 -0.30 -2.87 -0.51
CA LEU A 78 -0.30 -3.03 0.95
C LEU A 78 -0.49 -4.49 1.35
N ASP A 79 -1.38 -5.22 0.69
CA ASP A 79 -1.60 -6.65 0.95
C ASP A 79 -0.36 -7.49 0.58
N LEU A 80 0.40 -7.07 -0.40
CA LEU A 80 1.63 -7.73 -0.85
C LEU A 80 2.88 -7.30 -0.07
N GLY A 81 2.73 -6.61 1.04
CA GLY A 81 3.80 -6.26 1.96
C GLY A 81 4.41 -4.88 1.75
N GLY A 82 3.78 -4.03 0.95
CA GLY A 82 4.20 -2.65 0.78
C GLY A 82 3.96 -1.80 2.02
N ASN A 83 4.92 -0.95 2.36
CA ASN A 83 4.79 0.04 3.42
C ASN A 83 4.36 1.37 2.78
N ILE A 84 3.31 1.98 3.33
CA ILE A 84 2.74 3.20 2.75
C ILE A 84 3.75 4.35 2.62
N TYR A 85 4.68 4.48 3.57
CA TYR A 85 5.71 5.52 3.51
C TYR A 85 6.67 5.31 2.33
N PHE A 86 6.94 4.08 1.98
CA PHE A 86 7.78 3.76 0.83
C PHE A 86 6.98 3.87 -0.47
N LEU A 87 5.74 3.39 -0.47
CA LEU A 87 4.84 3.52 -1.63
C LEU A 87 4.55 4.99 -1.98
N ALA A 88 4.65 5.88 -1.00
CA ALA A 88 4.51 7.32 -1.24
C ALA A 88 5.52 7.84 -2.28
N LYS A 89 6.67 7.21 -2.41
CA LYS A 89 7.67 7.57 -3.42
C LYS A 89 7.22 7.21 -4.83
N VAL A 90 6.40 6.19 -4.97
CA VAL A 90 5.82 5.79 -6.25
C VAL A 90 4.81 6.85 -6.71
N PHE A 91 3.83 7.18 -5.90
CA PHE A 91 2.82 8.17 -6.32
C PHE A 91 3.39 9.59 -6.39
N SER A 92 4.39 9.94 -5.57
CA SER A 92 5.08 11.22 -5.70
C SER A 92 5.85 11.32 -7.01
N THR A 93 6.43 10.23 -7.48
CA THR A 93 7.09 10.17 -8.79
C THR A 93 6.09 10.39 -9.93
N ASP A 94 4.85 9.93 -9.76
CA ASP A 94 3.74 10.19 -10.69
C ASP A 94 3.22 11.64 -10.59
N GLY A 95 3.74 12.45 -9.69
CA GLY A 95 3.26 13.81 -9.47
C GLY A 95 1.98 13.92 -8.65
N LYS A 96 1.58 12.85 -7.98
CA LYS A 96 0.35 12.83 -7.16
C LYS A 96 0.64 13.19 -5.70
N SER A 97 -0.27 13.95 -5.10
CA SER A 97 -0.27 14.20 -3.67
C SER A 97 -0.73 12.95 -2.89
N PHE A 98 -0.47 12.94 -1.59
CA PHE A 98 -0.97 11.88 -0.71
C PHE A 98 -2.50 11.74 -0.83
N VAL A 99 -3.22 12.85 -0.78
CA VAL A 99 -4.69 12.86 -0.89
C VAL A 99 -5.17 12.26 -2.21
N GLN A 100 -4.53 12.61 -3.32
CA GLN A 100 -4.85 12.05 -4.63
C GLN A 100 -4.64 10.54 -4.68
N ALA A 101 -3.53 10.06 -4.13
CA ALA A 101 -3.25 8.63 -4.11
C ALA A 101 -4.22 7.86 -3.22
N VAL A 102 -4.49 8.37 -2.00
CA VAL A 102 -5.39 7.69 -1.05
C VAL A 102 -6.83 7.68 -1.55
N SER A 103 -7.27 8.74 -2.24
CA SER A 103 -8.62 8.77 -2.81
C SER A 103 -8.85 7.61 -3.78
N THR A 104 -7.84 7.22 -4.55
CA THR A 104 -7.95 6.07 -5.47
C THR A 104 -8.20 4.75 -4.71
N MET A 105 -7.67 4.64 -3.48
CA MET A 105 -7.84 3.44 -2.66
C MET A 105 -9.26 3.29 -2.11
N THR A 106 -10.02 4.39 -2.04
CA THR A 106 -11.40 4.40 -1.56
C THR A 106 -12.42 4.28 -2.69
N GLY A 107 -11.98 4.39 -3.94
CA GLY A 107 -12.87 4.49 -5.10
C GLY A 107 -13.62 5.81 -5.19
N MET A 108 -13.28 6.78 -4.36
CA MET A 108 -13.89 8.12 -4.35
C MET A 108 -13.11 9.09 -5.23
N SER A 109 -13.79 10.16 -5.69
CA SER A 109 -13.08 11.33 -6.21
C SER A 109 -12.28 12.01 -5.10
N VAL A 110 -11.27 12.79 -5.48
CA VAL A 110 -10.49 13.58 -4.49
C VAL A 110 -11.41 14.49 -3.67
N GLU A 111 -12.35 15.13 -4.33
CA GLU A 111 -13.31 16.05 -3.69
C GLU A 111 -14.19 15.34 -2.66
N ASP A 112 -14.77 14.21 -3.02
CA ASP A 112 -15.63 13.43 -2.13
C ASP A 112 -14.84 12.85 -0.97
N TYR A 113 -13.61 12.39 -1.24
CA TYR A 113 -12.70 11.91 -0.20
C TYR A 113 -12.39 13.01 0.82
N GLN A 114 -12.06 14.21 0.35
CA GLN A 114 -11.79 15.35 1.24
C GLN A 114 -13.01 15.73 2.07
N LYS A 115 -14.19 15.77 1.48
CA LYS A 115 -15.46 16.05 2.21
C LYS A 115 -15.69 15.01 3.30
N MET A 116 -15.51 13.74 2.98
CA MET A 116 -15.63 12.64 3.94
C MET A 116 -14.67 12.81 5.11
N MET A 117 -13.41 13.12 4.83
CA MET A 117 -12.39 13.30 5.88
C MET A 117 -12.69 14.49 6.78
N ILE A 118 -13.15 15.60 6.21
CA ILE A 118 -13.54 16.79 6.98
C ILE A 118 -14.76 16.48 7.87
N ALA A 119 -15.66 15.63 7.39
CA ALA A 119 -16.85 15.21 8.14
C ALA A 119 -16.57 14.19 9.27
N GLY A 120 -15.31 13.82 9.52
CA GLY A 120 -14.93 12.93 10.61
C GLY A 120 -14.37 11.58 10.17
N GLY A 121 -14.23 11.37 8.87
CA GLY A 121 -13.66 10.15 8.32
C GLY A 121 -14.71 9.09 7.99
N ARG A 122 -14.21 7.96 7.48
CA ARG A 122 -15.07 6.85 7.04
C ARG A 122 -15.51 6.00 8.24
N SER A 123 -16.79 5.63 8.29
CA SER A 123 -17.26 4.67 9.27
C SER A 123 -16.60 3.30 9.05
N PRO A 124 -16.17 2.62 10.13
CA PRO A 124 -15.68 1.25 10.03
C PRO A 124 -16.80 0.22 9.86
N GLU A 125 -18.06 0.61 10.08
CA GLU A 125 -19.19 -0.29 9.95
C GLU A 125 -19.31 -0.82 8.52
N GLY A 126 -19.51 -2.13 8.39
CA GLY A 126 -19.63 -2.80 7.10
C GLY A 126 -18.31 -2.94 6.33
N VAL A 127 -17.19 -2.54 6.91
CA VAL A 127 -15.86 -2.75 6.32
C VAL A 127 -15.40 -4.18 6.63
N ARG A 128 -14.52 -4.70 5.78
CA ARG A 128 -14.00 -6.05 5.86
C ARG A 128 -13.65 -6.49 7.29
N SER A 129 -14.16 -7.66 7.66
CA SER A 129 -13.72 -8.41 8.85
C SER A 129 -13.36 -9.82 8.42
N ILE A 130 -12.19 -10.30 8.84
CA ILE A 130 -11.77 -11.69 8.59
C ILE A 130 -12.47 -12.68 9.53
N LYS A 131 -13.05 -12.19 10.63
CA LYS A 131 -13.81 -13.00 11.61
C LYS A 131 -15.30 -13.06 11.30
N GLY A 132 -15.73 -12.44 10.20
CA GLY A 132 -17.15 -12.43 9.81
C GLY A 132 -18.03 -11.47 10.58
N GLY A 133 -17.46 -10.54 11.35
CA GLY A 133 -18.18 -9.44 11.98
C GLY A 133 -18.43 -8.27 11.02
N ASN A 134 -19.42 -7.44 11.33
CA ASN A 134 -19.71 -6.20 10.60
C ASN A 134 -19.07 -4.98 11.26
#